data_2159517393aa33d83a7370795a7fdfc4
#
_entry.id   2159517393aa33d83a7370795a7fdfc4
#
_cell.length_a   1.000
_cell.length_b   1.000
_cell.length_c   1.000
_cell.angle_alpha   90.00
_cell.angle_beta   90.00
_cell.angle_gamma   90.00
#
_symmetry.space_group_name_H-M   'P 1'
#
loop_
_entity.id
_entity.type
_entity.pdbx_description
1 polymer ?
#
loop_
_entity_poly.entity_id
_entity_poly.type
_entity_poly.pdbx_seq_one_letter_code
_entity_poly.pdbx_strand_id
1 'polypeptide(L)'
;MFEDWMQRYEYMIELGKALPLIDEQYKIEENLIKGCQSRVWVHAELEDEKLVFTADSDAIITKGIVAILIRAFSNHHPSEIIEADTKFIDEIGLKEHLSPTRANGLVSMIKQLKMYAVAYQTQLD
;
A
#
# COMPACT_ATOMS: atom_id res chain seq x y z
N MET A 1 -18.51 -5.58 12.56
CA MET A 1 -17.30 -4.83 12.87
C MET A 1 -16.47 -5.57 13.91
N PHE A 2 -15.17 -5.33 13.93
CA PHE A 2 -14.25 -6.06 14.80
C PHE A 2 -14.29 -5.52 16.22
N GLU A 3 -14.40 -6.39 17.19
CA GLU A 3 -14.49 -6.02 18.60
C GLU A 3 -13.13 -5.95 19.28
N ASP A 4 -12.11 -6.65 18.74
CA ASP A 4 -10.76 -6.64 19.31
C ASP A 4 -9.69 -6.68 18.23
N TRP A 5 -8.44 -6.50 18.66
CA TRP A 5 -7.29 -6.44 17.75
C TRP A 5 -6.92 -7.79 17.16
N MET A 6 -7.22 -8.87 17.86
CA MET A 6 -6.97 -10.22 17.36
C MET A 6 -7.79 -10.44 16.08
N GLN A 7 -9.07 -10.06 16.09
CA GLN A 7 -9.95 -10.17 14.93
C GLN A 7 -9.47 -9.27 13.79
N ARG A 8 -8.97 -8.08 14.10
CA ARG A 8 -8.44 -7.16 13.09
C ARG A 8 -7.19 -7.72 12.43
N TYR A 9 -6.29 -8.32 13.20
CA TYR A 9 -5.11 -8.97 12.65
C TYR A 9 -5.47 -10.14 11.75
N GLU A 10 -6.43 -10.96 12.17
CA GLU A 10 -6.91 -12.07 11.34
C GLU A 10 -7.48 -11.57 10.02
N TYR A 11 -8.23 -10.47 10.07
CA TYR A 11 -8.79 -9.86 8.86
C TYR A 11 -7.69 -9.32 7.95
N MET A 12 -6.66 -8.70 8.51
CA MET A 12 -5.52 -8.21 7.73
C MET A 12 -4.78 -9.36 7.04
N ILE A 13 -4.63 -10.47 7.73
CA ILE A 13 -4.00 -11.66 7.14
C ILE A 13 -4.83 -12.15 5.95
N GLU A 14 -6.15 -12.18 6.09
CA GLU A 14 -7.04 -12.58 5.00
C GLU A 14 -6.96 -11.61 3.82
N LEU A 15 -6.93 -10.31 4.10
CA LEU A 15 -6.77 -9.30 3.05
C LEU A 15 -5.44 -9.49 2.31
N GLY A 16 -4.38 -9.80 3.05
CA GLY A 16 -3.08 -10.04 2.45
C GLY A 16 -3.07 -11.19 1.46
N LYS A 17 -3.90 -12.20 1.70
CA LYS A 17 -4.02 -13.33 0.78
C LYS A 17 -4.67 -12.93 -0.55
N ALA A 18 -5.47 -11.87 -0.54
CA ALA A 18 -6.14 -11.36 -1.73
C ALA A 18 -5.35 -10.24 -2.43
N LEU A 19 -4.16 -9.91 -1.93
CA LEU A 19 -3.32 -8.88 -2.51
C LEU A 19 -2.96 -9.21 -3.96
N PRO A 20 -3.14 -8.28 -4.92
CA PRO A 20 -2.61 -8.46 -6.26
C PRO A 20 -1.09 -8.54 -6.19
N LEU A 21 -0.55 -9.74 -6.38
CA LEU A 21 0.87 -9.99 -6.19
C LEU A 21 1.71 -9.39 -7.30
N ILE A 22 2.81 -8.77 -6.91
CA ILE A 22 3.82 -8.28 -7.83
C ILE A 22 4.48 -9.47 -8.54
N ASP A 23 4.78 -9.30 -9.83
CA ASP A 23 5.51 -10.29 -10.59
C ASP A 23 6.93 -10.42 -10.00
N GLU A 24 7.45 -11.63 -9.93
CA GLU A 24 8.78 -11.89 -9.35
C GLU A 24 9.89 -11.04 -9.99
N GLN A 25 9.79 -10.78 -11.29
CA GLN A 25 10.80 -9.96 -11.99
C GLN A 25 10.88 -8.53 -11.43
N TYR A 26 9.83 -8.05 -10.77
CA TYR A 26 9.79 -6.71 -10.18
C TYR A 26 10.13 -6.69 -8.69
N LYS A 27 10.44 -7.84 -8.10
CA LYS A 27 10.91 -7.90 -6.71
C LYS A 27 12.39 -7.59 -6.66
N ILE A 28 12.71 -6.36 -7.01
CA ILE A 28 14.08 -5.86 -7.07
C ILE A 28 14.24 -4.71 -6.08
N GLU A 29 15.49 -4.38 -5.78
CA GLU A 29 15.80 -3.38 -4.77
C GLU A 29 15.17 -2.02 -5.07
N GLU A 30 15.10 -1.62 -6.34
CA GLU A 30 14.50 -0.35 -6.75
C GLU A 30 13.02 -0.25 -6.39
N ASN A 31 12.34 -1.38 -6.27
CA ASN A 31 10.92 -1.42 -5.95
C ASN A 31 10.64 -1.63 -4.46
N LEU A 32 11.69 -1.75 -3.64
CA LEU A 32 11.55 -1.81 -2.20
C LEU A 32 11.16 -0.45 -1.64
N ILE A 33 10.19 -0.45 -0.75
CA ILE A 33 9.80 0.76 -0.03
C ILE A 33 10.75 0.97 1.14
N LYS A 34 11.43 2.11 1.15
CA LYS A 34 12.33 2.46 2.23
C LYS A 34 11.54 2.92 3.44
N GLY A 35 12.08 2.67 4.63
CA GLY A 35 11.43 3.06 5.88
C GLY A 35 10.53 2.00 6.46
N CYS A 36 10.43 0.83 5.83
CA CYS A 36 9.70 -0.31 6.37
C CYS A 36 10.67 -1.29 7.02
N GLN A 37 10.28 -1.85 8.14
CA GLN A 37 11.07 -2.87 8.84
C GLN A 37 11.09 -4.17 8.05
N SER A 38 9.97 -4.54 7.47
CA SER A 38 9.83 -5.70 6.59
C SER A 38 10.11 -5.29 5.15
N ARG A 39 10.42 -6.26 4.30
CA ARG A 39 10.56 -5.99 2.88
C ARG A 39 9.18 -5.83 2.26
N VAL A 40 8.98 -4.72 1.56
CA VAL A 40 7.76 -4.44 0.82
C VAL A 40 8.15 -3.97 -0.56
N TRP A 41 7.69 -4.70 -1.58
CA TRP A 41 7.90 -4.32 -2.99
C TRP A 41 6.59 -3.83 -3.57
N VAL A 42 6.66 -2.76 -4.35
CA VAL A 42 5.50 -2.22 -5.07
C VAL A 42 5.89 -1.93 -6.50
N HIS A 43 5.05 -2.34 -7.43
CA HIS A 43 5.19 -2.02 -8.85
C HIS A 43 3.92 -1.32 -9.32
N ALA A 44 4.09 -0.32 -10.19
CA ALA A 44 2.98 0.47 -10.72
C ALA A 44 3.00 0.45 -12.24
N GLU A 45 1.84 0.34 -12.86
CA GLU A 45 1.68 0.41 -14.31
C GLU A 45 0.45 1.24 -14.65
N LEU A 46 0.50 1.94 -15.78
CA LEU A 46 -0.66 2.63 -16.31
C LEU A 46 -1.46 1.69 -17.21
N GLU A 47 -2.76 1.62 -16.95
CA GLU A 47 -3.73 0.91 -17.79
C GLU A 47 -4.93 1.81 -18.00
N ASP A 48 -5.17 2.24 -19.24
CA ASP A 48 -6.27 3.14 -19.59
C ASP A 48 -6.30 4.40 -18.72
N GLU A 49 -5.13 5.04 -18.57
CA GLU A 49 -4.94 6.26 -17.77
C GLU A 49 -5.16 6.07 -16.26
N LYS A 50 -5.34 4.83 -15.81
CA LYS A 50 -5.45 4.51 -14.40
C LYS A 50 -4.18 3.80 -13.95
N LEU A 51 -3.75 4.14 -12.74
CA LEU A 51 -2.55 3.54 -12.16
C LEU A 51 -2.94 2.28 -11.41
N VAL A 52 -2.33 1.17 -11.79
CA VAL A 52 -2.58 -0.14 -11.16
C VAL A 52 -1.34 -0.55 -10.39
N PHE A 53 -1.52 -0.86 -9.11
CA PHE A 53 -0.43 -1.29 -8.25
C PHE A 53 -0.49 -2.78 -7.99
N THR A 54 0.68 -3.41 -7.99
CA THR A 54 0.87 -4.77 -7.49
C THR A 54 1.97 -4.71 -6.43
N ALA A 55 1.95 -5.64 -5.50
CA ALA A 55 2.87 -5.59 -4.36
C ALA A 55 3.06 -6.94 -3.71
N ASP A 56 4.02 -7.04 -2.82
CA ASP A 56 4.20 -8.18 -1.93
C ASP A 56 5.01 -7.75 -0.73
N SER A 57 5.01 -8.58 0.31
CA SER A 57 5.81 -8.37 1.50
C SER A 57 6.21 -9.74 2.07
N ASP A 58 7.34 -9.78 2.77
CA ASP A 58 7.81 -10.98 3.45
C ASP A 58 7.19 -11.14 4.84
N ALA A 59 6.35 -10.21 5.29
CA ALA A 59 5.71 -10.26 6.60
C ALA A 59 4.18 -10.30 6.44
N ILE A 60 3.54 -11.25 7.11
CA ILE A 60 2.10 -11.51 6.95
C ILE A 60 1.23 -10.31 7.30
N ILE A 61 1.49 -9.65 8.43
CA ILE A 61 0.69 -8.50 8.88
C ILE A 61 0.92 -7.31 7.96
N THR A 62 2.18 -7.06 7.59
CA THR A 62 2.54 -5.99 6.67
C THR A 62 1.86 -6.20 5.31
N LYS A 63 1.82 -7.45 4.84
CA LYS A 63 1.14 -7.80 3.58
C LYS A 63 -0.33 -7.41 3.63
N GLY A 64 -1.01 -7.60 4.77
CA GLY A 64 -2.39 -7.19 4.95
C GLY A 64 -2.56 -5.67 4.90
N ILE A 65 -1.63 -4.94 5.51
CA ILE A 65 -1.64 -3.47 5.48
C ILE A 65 -1.45 -2.97 4.04
N VAL A 66 -0.50 -3.57 3.33
CA VAL A 66 -0.26 -3.23 1.92
C VAL A 66 -1.52 -3.49 1.09
N ALA A 67 -2.21 -4.60 1.34
CA ALA A 67 -3.44 -4.94 0.63
C ALA A 67 -4.52 -3.87 0.82
N ILE A 68 -4.65 -3.32 2.02
CA ILE A 68 -5.60 -2.24 2.29
C ILE A 68 -5.25 -1.01 1.45
N LEU A 69 -3.97 -0.64 1.41
CA LEU A 69 -3.51 0.52 0.66
C LEU A 69 -3.70 0.34 -0.85
N ILE A 70 -3.34 -0.84 -1.37
CA ILE A 70 -3.52 -1.14 -2.78
C ILE A 70 -5.00 -1.06 -3.16
N ARG A 71 -5.86 -1.59 -2.31
CA ARG A 71 -7.30 -1.58 -2.55
C ARG A 71 -7.85 -0.15 -2.61
N ALA A 72 -7.31 0.75 -1.78
CA ALA A 72 -7.74 2.13 -1.74
C ALA A 72 -7.20 2.96 -2.91
N PHE A 73 -5.96 2.73 -3.31
CA PHE A 73 -5.28 3.61 -4.26
C PHE A 73 -5.17 3.06 -5.67
N SER A 74 -5.26 1.75 -5.87
CA SER A 74 -5.11 1.16 -7.20
C SER A 74 -6.33 1.43 -8.08
N ASN A 75 -6.11 1.40 -9.38
CA ASN A 75 -7.18 1.55 -10.38
C ASN A 75 -7.83 2.93 -10.36
N HIS A 76 -7.01 3.97 -10.12
CA HIS A 76 -7.43 5.36 -10.15
C HIS A 76 -6.51 6.17 -11.05
N HIS A 77 -7.03 7.29 -11.57
CA HIS A 77 -6.20 8.24 -12.30
C HIS A 77 -5.12 8.79 -11.35
N PRO A 78 -3.88 9.01 -11.84
CA PRO A 78 -2.82 9.53 -10.96
C PRO A 78 -3.20 10.80 -10.21
N SER A 79 -3.95 11.72 -10.83
CA SER A 79 -4.38 12.95 -10.15
C SER A 79 -5.25 12.68 -8.94
N GLU A 80 -6.10 11.65 -9.01
CA GLU A 80 -6.95 11.26 -7.88
C GLU A 80 -6.11 10.72 -6.73
N ILE A 81 -5.07 9.96 -7.04
CA ILE A 81 -4.16 9.41 -6.03
C ILE A 81 -3.39 10.53 -5.33
N ILE A 82 -2.89 11.48 -6.11
CA ILE A 82 -2.13 12.62 -5.58
C ILE A 82 -2.98 13.42 -4.60
N GLU A 83 -4.24 13.65 -4.95
CA GLU A 83 -5.17 14.46 -4.16
C GLU A 83 -5.88 13.71 -3.05
N ALA A 84 -5.72 12.39 -3.00
CA ALA A 84 -6.44 11.56 -2.04
C ALA A 84 -6.15 11.96 -0.60
N ASP A 85 -7.22 12.10 0.17
CA ASP A 85 -7.15 12.33 1.61
C ASP A 85 -6.88 11.00 2.30
N THR A 86 -5.90 10.99 3.19
CA THR A 86 -5.51 9.78 3.91
C THR A 86 -6.19 9.66 5.28
N LYS A 87 -7.20 10.47 5.56
CA LYS A 87 -7.94 10.40 6.83
C LYS A 87 -8.56 9.05 7.09
N PHE A 88 -8.89 8.28 6.03
CA PHE A 88 -9.45 6.95 6.21
C PHE A 88 -8.51 6.03 7.00
N ILE A 89 -7.21 6.26 6.91
CA ILE A 89 -6.20 5.51 7.66
C ILE A 89 -6.40 5.74 9.17
N ASP A 90 -6.62 7.00 9.54
CA ASP A 90 -6.87 7.37 10.95
C ASP A 90 -8.24 6.84 11.40
N GLU A 91 -9.24 6.89 10.54
CA GLU A 91 -10.58 6.43 10.86
C GLU A 91 -10.66 4.93 11.14
N ILE A 92 -9.86 4.12 10.45
CA ILE A 92 -9.82 2.68 10.72
C ILE A 92 -8.87 2.33 11.87
N GLY A 93 -8.18 3.34 12.43
CA GLY A 93 -7.37 3.18 13.63
C GLY A 93 -6.08 2.41 13.45
N LEU A 94 -5.59 2.27 12.23
CA LEU A 94 -4.37 1.50 11.97
C LEU A 94 -3.14 2.07 12.67
N LYS A 95 -2.93 3.39 12.57
CA LYS A 95 -1.74 4.01 13.14
C LYS A 95 -1.68 3.89 14.66
N GLU A 96 -2.82 4.00 15.32
CA GLU A 96 -2.90 4.00 16.78
C GLU A 96 -2.52 2.66 17.39
N HIS A 97 -2.68 1.59 16.63
CA HIS A 97 -2.51 0.23 17.13
C HIS A 97 -1.35 -0.51 16.50
N LEU A 98 -0.59 0.18 15.64
CA LEU A 98 0.64 -0.37 15.09
C LEU A 98 1.81 0.06 15.98
N SER A 99 2.87 -0.74 15.99
CA SER A 99 4.12 -0.28 16.62
C SER A 99 4.60 0.98 15.90
N PRO A 100 5.42 1.82 16.56
CA PRO A 100 5.96 3.01 15.89
C PRO A 100 6.65 2.70 14.56
N THR A 101 7.37 1.59 14.48
CA THR A 101 8.05 1.17 13.26
C THR A 101 7.07 0.86 12.14
N ARG A 102 5.98 0.13 12.46
CA ARG A 102 4.95 -0.19 11.47
C ARG A 102 4.16 1.04 11.04
N ALA A 103 3.89 1.96 11.98
CA ALA A 103 3.21 3.20 11.66
C ALA A 103 4.05 4.06 10.71
N ASN A 104 5.37 4.12 10.93
CA ASN A 104 6.28 4.82 10.04
C ASN A 104 6.33 4.16 8.66
N GLY A 105 6.32 2.82 8.62
CA GLY A 105 6.27 2.07 7.37
C GLY A 105 5.02 2.38 6.57
N LEU A 106 3.88 2.48 7.25
CA LEU A 106 2.60 2.84 6.61
C LEU A 106 2.69 4.21 5.93
N VAL A 107 3.23 5.20 6.64
CA VAL A 107 3.43 6.55 6.09
C VAL A 107 4.34 6.49 4.86
N SER A 108 5.43 5.72 4.94
CA SER A 108 6.37 5.55 3.83
C SER A 108 5.71 4.91 2.61
N MET A 109 4.84 3.92 2.82
CA MET A 109 4.09 3.27 1.74
C MET A 109 3.16 4.25 1.02
N ILE A 110 2.40 5.02 1.79
CA ILE A 110 1.48 6.02 1.22
C ILE A 110 2.26 7.03 0.39
N LYS A 111 3.36 7.52 0.93
CA LYS A 111 4.22 8.48 0.26
C LYS A 111 4.75 7.91 -1.07
N GLN A 112 5.18 6.66 -1.06
CA GLN A 112 5.71 6.01 -2.26
C GLN A 112 4.63 5.84 -3.33
N LEU A 113 3.42 5.44 -2.96
CA LEU A 113 2.31 5.31 -3.90
C LEU A 113 1.99 6.66 -4.54
N LYS A 114 1.99 7.73 -3.75
CA LYS A 114 1.77 9.07 -4.28
C LYS A 114 2.90 9.55 -5.18
N MET A 115 4.14 9.17 -4.88
CA MET A 115 5.29 9.49 -5.73
C MET A 115 5.19 8.81 -7.09
N TYR A 116 4.75 7.56 -7.14
CA TYR A 116 4.48 6.88 -8.40
C TYR A 116 3.41 7.64 -9.20
N ALA A 117 2.37 8.09 -8.50
CA ALA A 117 1.29 8.85 -9.15
C ALA A 117 1.81 10.16 -9.76
N VAL A 118 2.68 10.88 -9.07
CA VAL A 118 3.29 12.10 -9.58
C VAL A 118 4.10 11.80 -10.85
N ALA A 119 4.91 10.75 -10.83
CA ALA A 119 5.74 10.38 -11.97
C ALA A 119 4.89 10.04 -13.20
N TYR A 120 3.82 9.26 -13.02
CA TYR A 120 2.95 8.89 -14.13
C TYR A 120 2.08 10.04 -14.58
N GLN A 121 1.68 10.94 -13.68
CA GLN A 121 0.93 12.14 -14.07
C GLN A 121 1.74 13.01 -15.03
N THR A 122 3.03 13.12 -14.79
CA THR A 122 3.94 13.86 -15.68
C THR A 122 3.94 13.26 -17.09
N GLN A 123 3.82 11.95 -17.22
CA GLN A 123 3.75 11.28 -18.52
C GLN A 123 2.43 11.56 -19.26
N LEU A 124 1.35 11.78 -18.52
CA LEU A 124 0.02 12.03 -19.09
C LEU A 124 -0.18 13.49 -19.50
N ASP A 125 0.59 14.40 -18.92
CA ASP A 125 0.50 15.84 -19.25
C ASP A 125 1.19 16.18 -20.62
#